data_dddd0450108cd8ad156b48cbc4ed2c24
#
_entry.id   dddd0450108cd8ad156b48cbc4ed2c24
#
_cell.length_a   1.000
_cell.length_b   1.000
_cell.length_c   1.000
_cell.angle_alpha   90.00
_cell.angle_beta   90.00
_cell.angle_gamma   90.00
#
_symmetry.space_group_name_H-M   'P 1'
#
loop_
_entity.id
_entity.type
_entity.pdbx_description
1 polymer ?
#
loop_
_entity_poly.entity_id
_entity_poly.type
_entity_poly.pdbx_seq_one_letter_code
_entity_poly.pdbx_strand_id
1 'polypeptide(L)'
;SLNYSGDLILRAKELRKTATPQERHLWYDFLSRYPVRFQRQKTVGRYIVDFYCHRACLVVELDGSQHYEEQGIARDAERTTYLMQQGLFVLRFSNAEINCKFHFVCEQIDRTVKERLAF
;
A
#
# COMPACT_ATOMS: atom_id res chain seq x y z
N SER A 1 15.92 6.20 -19.13
CA SER A 1 14.53 5.90 -18.83
C SER A 1 14.28 4.40 -18.76
N LEU A 2 15.05 3.64 -19.50
CA LEU A 2 14.89 2.19 -19.52
C LEU A 2 15.26 1.54 -18.21
N ASN A 3 16.23 2.12 -17.49
CA ASN A 3 16.67 1.59 -16.20
C ASN A 3 15.79 2.02 -15.04
N TYR A 4 14.84 2.86 -15.32
CA TYR A 4 13.97 3.41 -14.29
C TYR A 4 13.20 2.31 -13.55
N SER A 5 12.61 1.39 -14.28
CA SER A 5 11.89 0.25 -13.69
C SER A 5 12.81 -0.66 -12.90
N GLY A 6 14.03 -0.88 -13.39
CA GLY A 6 15.01 -1.70 -12.69
C GLY A 6 15.42 -1.09 -11.37
N ASP A 7 15.68 0.21 -11.34
CA ASP A 7 16.03 0.92 -10.11
C ASP A 7 14.90 0.86 -9.10
N LEU A 8 13.65 0.99 -9.55
CA LEU A 8 12.49 0.90 -8.66
C LEU A 8 12.32 -0.51 -8.10
N ILE A 9 12.60 -1.54 -8.89
CA ILE A 9 12.52 -2.92 -8.42
C ILE A 9 13.55 -3.17 -7.33
N LEU A 10 14.79 -2.68 -7.52
CA LEU A 10 15.85 -2.81 -6.51
C LEU A 10 15.47 -2.05 -5.24
N ARG A 11 14.94 -0.83 -5.37
CA ARG A 11 14.50 -0.04 -4.24
C ARG A 11 13.38 -0.73 -3.48
N ALA A 12 12.43 -1.34 -4.21
CA ALA A 12 11.34 -2.08 -3.57
C ALA A 12 11.86 -3.26 -2.76
N LYS A 13 12.87 -3.96 -3.27
CA LYS A 13 13.50 -5.06 -2.53
C LYS A 13 14.14 -4.57 -1.24
N GLU A 14 14.83 -3.42 -1.28
CA GLU A 14 15.42 -2.83 -0.08
C GLU A 14 14.37 -2.41 0.92
N LEU A 15 13.28 -1.78 0.46
CA LEU A 15 12.18 -1.37 1.33
C LEU A 15 11.53 -2.55 2.04
N ARG A 16 11.45 -3.71 1.38
CA ARG A 16 10.94 -4.92 2.04
C ARG A 16 11.86 -5.39 3.17
N LYS A 17 13.16 -5.22 3.00
CA LYS A 17 14.13 -5.58 4.03
C LYS A 17 14.09 -4.63 5.23
N THR A 18 13.76 -3.36 4.97
CA THR A 18 13.73 -2.32 6.00
C THR A 18 12.30 -1.91 6.37
N ALA A 19 11.36 -2.85 6.23
CA ALA A 19 9.96 -2.58 6.53
C ALA A 19 9.78 -2.11 7.98
N THR A 20 8.87 -1.17 8.18
CA THR A 20 8.54 -0.68 9.52
C THR A 20 7.85 -1.78 10.33
N PRO A 21 7.81 -1.65 11.67
CA PRO A 21 7.06 -2.61 12.49
C PRO A 21 5.59 -2.70 12.09
N GLN A 22 4.97 -1.58 11.72
CA GLN A 22 3.58 -1.55 11.30
C GLN A 22 3.37 -2.28 9.98
N GLU A 23 4.27 -2.09 9.02
CA GLU A 23 4.23 -2.82 7.76
C GLU A 23 4.39 -4.32 7.98
N ARG A 24 5.34 -4.71 8.84
CA ARG A 24 5.55 -6.12 9.18
C ARG A 24 4.34 -6.72 9.87
N HIS A 25 3.72 -5.97 10.78
CA HIS A 25 2.53 -6.45 11.49
C HIS A 25 1.40 -6.74 10.51
N LEU A 26 1.09 -5.80 9.63
CA LEU A 26 0.01 -5.98 8.66
C LEU A 26 0.31 -7.12 7.69
N TRP A 27 1.56 -7.24 7.27
CA TRP A 27 1.94 -8.29 6.32
C TRP A 27 1.91 -9.68 6.94
N TYR A 28 2.67 -9.88 8.02
CA TYR A 28 2.84 -11.22 8.58
C TYR A 28 1.60 -11.72 9.31
N ASP A 29 0.86 -10.83 9.95
CA ASP A 29 -0.28 -11.24 10.76
C ASP A 29 -1.60 -11.23 10.00
N PHE A 30 -1.62 -10.68 8.79
CA PHE A 30 -2.85 -10.65 8.02
C PHE A 30 -2.65 -10.87 6.52
N LEU A 31 -1.97 -9.97 5.82
CA LEU A 31 -1.96 -9.98 4.35
C LEU A 31 -1.26 -11.19 3.74
N SER A 32 -0.19 -11.68 4.36
CA SER A 32 0.53 -12.86 3.83
C SER A 32 -0.33 -14.12 3.82
N ARG A 33 -1.35 -14.17 4.66
CA ARG A 33 -2.25 -15.32 4.79
C ARG A 33 -3.62 -15.08 4.18
N TYR A 34 -3.83 -13.90 3.65
CA TYR A 34 -5.13 -13.53 3.11
C TYR A 34 -5.43 -14.37 1.85
N PRO A 35 -6.68 -14.86 1.67
CA PRO A 35 -7.01 -15.75 0.54
C PRO A 35 -6.77 -15.15 -0.84
N VAL A 36 -6.90 -13.83 -0.97
CA VAL A 36 -6.61 -13.15 -2.22
C VAL A 36 -5.20 -12.55 -2.10
N ARG A 37 -4.36 -12.82 -3.10
CA ARG A 37 -2.94 -12.49 -3.00
C ARG A 37 -2.67 -10.99 -2.92
N PHE A 38 -1.86 -10.62 -1.93
CA PHE A 38 -1.25 -9.29 -1.81
C PHE A 38 0.26 -9.40 -2.05
N GLN A 39 0.84 -8.31 -2.53
CA GLN A 39 2.28 -8.16 -2.71
C GLN A 39 2.74 -6.96 -1.89
N ARG A 40 3.98 -7.02 -1.39
CA ARG A 40 4.59 -5.92 -0.64
C ARG A 40 5.48 -5.09 -1.53
N GLN A 41 5.50 -3.77 -1.30
CA GLN A 41 6.41 -2.84 -1.96
C GLN A 41 6.43 -3.09 -3.46
N LYS A 42 5.26 -2.89 -4.07
CA LYS A 42 5.07 -3.14 -5.49
C LYS A 42 5.25 -1.85 -6.28
N THR A 43 5.98 -1.92 -7.39
CA THR A 43 6.10 -0.79 -8.29
C THR A 43 4.85 -0.65 -9.13
N VAL A 44 4.30 0.57 -9.19
CA VAL A 44 3.17 0.93 -10.06
C VAL A 44 3.60 2.21 -10.77
N GLY A 45 3.92 2.10 -12.05
CA GLY A 45 4.53 3.21 -12.77
C GLY A 45 5.84 3.61 -12.10
N ARG A 46 5.95 4.87 -11.71
CA ARG A 46 7.14 5.38 -11.04
C ARG A 46 7.01 5.42 -9.51
N TYR A 47 5.94 4.84 -8.98
CA TYR A 47 5.71 4.82 -7.54
C TYR A 47 5.89 3.42 -7.00
N ILE A 48 6.21 3.34 -5.72
CA ILE A 48 6.25 2.09 -4.97
C ILE A 48 5.13 2.17 -3.95
N VAL A 49 4.21 1.20 -4.01
CA VAL A 49 3.09 1.14 -3.08
C VAL A 49 3.37 0.12 -1.99
N ASP A 50 2.85 0.35 -0.79
CA ASP A 50 3.16 -0.51 0.36
C ASP A 50 2.62 -1.92 0.16
N PHE A 51 1.34 -2.05 -0.19
CA PHE A 51 0.70 -3.34 -0.43
C PHE A 51 -0.21 -3.24 -1.64
N TYR A 52 -0.21 -4.28 -2.46
CA TYR A 52 -0.94 -4.29 -3.71
C TYR A 52 -1.67 -5.60 -3.90
N CYS A 53 -2.97 -5.52 -4.22
CA CYS A 53 -3.78 -6.68 -4.59
C CYS A 53 -4.22 -6.51 -6.04
N HIS A 54 -3.65 -7.29 -6.92
CA HIS A 54 -3.93 -7.19 -8.35
C HIS A 54 -5.40 -7.50 -8.67
N ARG A 55 -5.92 -8.58 -8.12
CA ARG A 55 -7.29 -9.02 -8.42
C ARG A 55 -8.33 -8.01 -8.02
N ALA A 56 -8.15 -7.36 -6.89
CA ALA A 56 -9.09 -6.34 -6.40
C ALA A 56 -8.77 -4.95 -6.93
N CYS A 57 -7.66 -4.78 -7.65
CA CYS A 57 -7.15 -3.48 -8.06
C CYS A 57 -7.08 -2.53 -6.87
N LEU A 58 -6.46 -3.00 -5.80
CA LEU A 58 -6.45 -2.33 -4.51
C LEU A 58 -5.03 -2.07 -4.06
N VAL A 59 -4.80 -0.86 -3.56
CA VAL A 59 -3.55 -0.46 -2.90
C VAL A 59 -3.87 -0.14 -1.46
N VAL A 60 -3.06 -0.67 -0.54
CA VAL A 60 -3.14 -0.32 0.88
C VAL A 60 -1.84 0.38 1.26
N GLU A 61 -1.97 1.56 1.87
CA GLU A 61 -0.85 2.41 2.26
C GLU A 61 -0.90 2.69 3.74
N LEU A 62 0.27 2.69 4.38
CA LEU A 62 0.40 3.05 5.78
C LEU A 62 1.09 4.40 5.88
N ASP A 63 0.44 5.35 6.52
CA ASP A 63 0.95 6.70 6.66
C ASP A 63 1.68 6.89 7.99
N GLY A 64 2.95 7.26 7.90
CA GLY A 64 3.69 7.73 9.06
C GLY A 64 3.38 9.21 9.32
N SER A 65 4.00 9.75 10.37
CA SER A 65 3.75 11.13 10.80
C SER A 65 4.53 12.18 9.99
N GLN A 66 5.28 11.77 8.98
CA GLN A 66 6.21 12.66 8.29
C GLN A 66 5.62 13.43 7.11
N HIS A 67 4.31 13.40 6.90
CA HIS A 67 3.69 13.95 5.69
C HIS A 67 2.85 15.19 5.92
N TYR A 68 3.17 15.97 6.94
CA TYR A 68 2.39 17.15 7.25
C TYR A 68 2.94 18.44 6.62
N GLU A 69 4.03 18.35 5.88
CA GLU A 69 4.55 19.48 5.14
C GLU A 69 3.74 19.69 3.86
N GLU A 70 3.55 20.94 3.47
CA GLU A 70 2.77 21.30 2.30
C GLU A 70 3.23 20.56 1.04
N GLN A 71 4.54 20.44 0.85
CA GLN A 71 5.09 19.71 -0.30
C GLN A 71 4.76 18.21 -0.25
N GLY A 72 4.77 17.65 0.93
CA GLY A 72 4.41 16.23 1.11
C GLY A 72 2.96 15.98 0.77
N ILE A 73 2.07 16.88 1.19
CA ILE A 73 0.64 16.79 0.88
C ILE A 73 0.39 16.85 -0.62
N ALA A 74 1.08 17.79 -1.31
CA ALA A 74 0.95 17.94 -2.76
C ALA A 74 1.41 16.68 -3.50
N ARG A 75 2.54 16.10 -3.09
CA ARG A 75 3.08 14.87 -3.69
C ARG A 75 2.16 13.69 -3.46
N ASP A 76 1.58 13.60 -2.27
CA ASP A 76 0.62 12.54 -1.95
C ASP A 76 -0.63 12.63 -2.81
N ALA A 77 -1.11 13.86 -3.05
CA ALA A 77 -2.26 14.08 -3.91
C ALA A 77 -1.98 13.66 -5.36
N GLU A 78 -0.82 14.04 -5.89
CA GLU A 78 -0.40 13.63 -7.24
C GLU A 78 -0.28 12.10 -7.35
N ARG A 79 0.33 11.49 -6.36
CA ARG A 79 0.52 10.05 -6.30
C ARG A 79 -0.82 9.32 -6.28
N THR A 80 -1.73 9.77 -5.42
CA THR A 80 -3.06 9.17 -5.31
C THR A 80 -3.83 9.33 -6.63
N THR A 81 -3.78 10.52 -7.22
CA THR A 81 -4.43 10.77 -8.52
C THR A 81 -3.90 9.81 -9.58
N TYR A 82 -2.57 9.66 -9.65
CA TYR A 82 -1.97 8.75 -10.61
C TYR A 82 -2.48 7.31 -10.42
N LEU A 83 -2.45 6.83 -9.17
CA LEU A 83 -2.90 5.47 -8.88
C LEU A 83 -4.37 5.27 -9.24
N MET A 84 -5.21 6.25 -8.95
CA MET A 84 -6.63 6.18 -9.31
C MET A 84 -6.83 6.17 -10.81
N GLN A 85 -6.02 6.90 -11.56
CA GLN A 85 -6.08 6.89 -13.03
C GLN A 85 -5.69 5.52 -13.60
N GLN A 86 -4.93 4.74 -12.85
CA GLN A 86 -4.60 3.37 -13.23
C GLN A 86 -5.71 2.37 -12.86
N GLY A 87 -6.83 2.84 -12.37
CA GLY A 87 -7.93 1.98 -11.98
C GLY A 87 -7.79 1.37 -10.58
N LEU A 88 -6.89 1.91 -9.78
CA LEU A 88 -6.64 1.37 -8.45
C LEU A 88 -7.43 2.12 -7.39
N PHE A 89 -7.97 1.38 -6.44
CA PHE A 89 -8.58 1.96 -5.25
C PHE A 89 -7.53 2.01 -4.14
N VAL A 90 -7.40 3.16 -3.49
CA VAL A 90 -6.36 3.35 -2.47
C VAL A 90 -6.99 3.45 -1.09
N LEU A 91 -6.61 2.53 -0.20
CA LEU A 91 -6.95 2.59 1.21
C LEU A 91 -5.74 3.07 1.98
N ARG A 92 -5.94 4.00 2.90
CA ARG A 92 -4.87 4.50 3.76
C ARG A 92 -5.23 4.33 5.21
N PHE A 93 -4.24 3.85 5.98
CA PHE A 93 -4.36 3.73 7.42
C PHE A 93 -3.15 4.38 8.06
N SER A 94 -3.34 4.97 9.21
CA SER A 94 -2.22 5.53 9.97
C SER A 94 -1.49 4.41 10.71
N ASN A 95 -0.23 4.67 11.05
CA ASN A 95 0.52 3.76 11.91
C ASN A 95 -0.18 3.58 13.27
N ALA A 96 -0.81 4.64 13.77
CA ALA A 96 -1.57 4.55 15.02
C ALA A 96 -2.75 3.59 14.91
N GLU A 97 -3.42 3.57 13.76
CA GLU A 97 -4.51 2.61 13.55
C GLU A 97 -4.01 1.18 13.53
N ILE A 98 -2.85 0.94 12.93
CA ILE A 98 -2.23 -0.39 12.95
C ILE A 98 -1.92 -0.79 14.38
N ASN A 99 -1.38 0.13 15.19
CA ASN A 99 -0.99 -0.16 16.56
C ASN A 99 -2.18 -0.36 17.49
N CYS A 100 -3.25 0.41 17.30
CA CYS A 100 -4.36 0.49 18.28
C CYS A 100 -5.67 -0.12 17.77
N LYS A 101 -5.84 -0.24 16.47
CA LYS A 101 -7.11 -0.69 15.85
C LYS A 101 -6.85 -1.70 14.74
N PHE A 102 -5.95 -2.63 14.98
CA PHE A 102 -5.54 -3.59 13.95
C PHE A 102 -6.72 -4.39 13.40
N HIS A 103 -7.60 -4.86 14.28
CA HIS A 103 -8.77 -5.62 13.86
C HIS A 103 -9.66 -4.81 12.91
N PHE A 104 -9.88 -3.54 13.21
CA PHE A 104 -10.63 -2.64 12.35
C PHE A 104 -9.96 -2.51 10.97
N VAL A 105 -8.63 -2.34 10.95
CA VAL A 105 -7.88 -2.24 9.68
C VAL A 105 -8.10 -3.51 8.84
N CYS A 106 -7.95 -4.67 9.45
CA CYS A 106 -8.12 -5.94 8.75
C CYS A 106 -9.55 -6.10 8.22
N GLU A 107 -10.55 -5.71 9.00
CA GLU A 107 -11.94 -5.76 8.55
C GLU A 107 -12.20 -4.84 7.36
N GLN A 108 -11.63 -3.64 7.38
CA GLN A 108 -11.80 -2.69 6.28
C GLN A 108 -11.17 -3.21 5.00
N ILE A 109 -9.98 -3.82 5.10
CA ILE A 109 -9.32 -4.40 3.94
C ILE A 109 -10.15 -5.55 3.38
N ASP A 110 -10.59 -6.47 4.24
CA ASP A 110 -11.40 -7.61 3.83
C ASP A 110 -12.70 -7.18 3.16
N ARG A 111 -13.39 -6.22 3.74
CA ARG A 111 -14.62 -5.69 3.17
C ARG A 111 -14.37 -5.09 1.78
N THR A 112 -13.32 -4.30 1.66
CA THR A 112 -12.99 -3.64 0.39
C THR A 112 -12.66 -4.66 -0.69
N VAL A 113 -11.87 -5.68 -0.35
CA VAL A 113 -11.55 -6.74 -1.30
C VAL A 113 -12.82 -7.44 -1.77
N LYS A 114 -13.69 -7.80 -0.84
CA LYS A 114 -14.94 -8.48 -1.18
C LYS A 114 -15.84 -7.64 -2.06
N GLU A 115 -15.99 -6.36 -1.75
CA GLU A 115 -16.78 -5.44 -2.57
C GLU A 115 -16.22 -5.31 -3.98
N ARG A 116 -14.89 -5.22 -4.09
CA ARG A 116 -14.26 -5.05 -5.39
C ARG A 116 -14.29 -6.34 -6.23
N LEU A 117 -14.31 -7.49 -5.59
CA LEU A 117 -14.38 -8.78 -6.28
C LEU A 117 -15.82 -9.24 -6.56
N ALA A 118 -16.82 -8.55 -6.02
CA ALA A 118 -18.21 -8.90 -6.21
C ALA A 118 -18.71 -8.62 -7.64
N PHE A 119 -17.88 -7.99 -8.44
CA PHE A 119 -18.19 -7.71 -9.84
C PHE A 119 -17.39 -8.61 -10.78
#